data_ceca9bd3407fe99e3ad4e21447d443d5
#
_entry.id   ceca9bd3407fe99e3ad4e21447d443d5
#
_cell.length_a   1.000
_cell.length_b   1.000
_cell.length_c   1.000
_cell.angle_alpha   90.00
_cell.angle_beta   90.00
_cell.angle_gamma   90.00
#
_symmetry.space_group_name_H-M   'P 1'
#
loop_
_entity.id
_entity.type
_entity.pdbx_description
1 polymer ?
#
loop_
_entity_poly.entity_id
_entity_poly.type
_entity_poly.pdbx_seq_one_letter_code
_entity_poly.pdbx_strand_id
1 'polypeptide(L)'
;MPLVLGEDDPHGVLLLEDLGSTDLWSLAQAPAFPWPAFASALEQVARLHREGPAATEGLPLMEAFGPKLYQWERDYFRENVIEGRRFDRGAINEMDTLAKELAGRPIVTIHRDFQSQNILVRDDEAWLIDFQGLRQGCAFYDFASLAFDPYLKRPDMDLWRIEIEDHAREVSEWKGSADEFTHLFHVAATQRLLQACGAYGFLGRKQGRPDFLAHLPQGLANLAVAASLTGRRKLAA
;
A
#
# COMPACT_ATOMS: atom_id res chain seq x y z
N MET A 1 10.22 3.35 13.29
CA MET A 1 10.53 4.71 12.78
C MET A 1 11.89 5.13 13.32
N PRO A 2 12.67 5.97 12.60
CA PRO A 2 13.95 6.48 13.12
C PRO A 2 13.73 7.27 14.40
N LEU A 3 14.73 7.25 15.30
CA LEU A 3 14.68 8.05 16.52
C LEU A 3 14.83 9.54 16.19
N VAL A 4 14.07 10.39 16.88
CA VAL A 4 14.27 11.84 16.84
C VAL A 4 15.41 12.17 17.79
N LEU A 5 16.54 12.65 17.26
CA LEU A 5 17.74 13.02 18.00
C LEU A 5 17.75 14.49 18.41
N GLY A 6 16.99 15.33 17.72
CA GLY A 6 16.85 16.75 18.02
C GLY A 6 15.88 17.45 17.09
N GLU A 7 15.40 18.60 17.52
CA GLU A 7 14.47 19.45 16.75
C GLU A 7 14.84 20.94 16.90
N ASP A 8 14.61 21.70 15.85
CA ASP A 8 14.73 23.16 15.83
C ASP A 8 13.48 23.73 15.14
N ASP A 9 12.42 23.90 15.90
CA ASP A 9 11.11 24.38 15.44
C ASP A 9 11.16 25.72 14.70
N PRO A 10 11.92 26.75 15.17
CA PRO A 10 12.03 28.02 14.48
C PRO A 10 12.56 27.91 13.05
N HIS A 11 13.39 26.90 12.77
CA HIS A 11 13.95 26.67 11.44
C HIS A 11 13.31 25.50 10.69
N GLY A 12 12.35 24.78 11.32
CA GLY A 12 11.70 23.62 10.72
C GLY A 12 12.65 22.45 10.47
N VAL A 13 13.65 22.27 11.34
CA VAL A 13 14.68 21.22 11.21
C VAL A 13 14.42 20.10 12.20
N LEU A 14 14.47 18.87 11.68
CA LEU A 14 14.37 17.65 12.49
C LEU A 14 15.63 16.80 12.24
N LEU A 15 16.34 16.47 13.30
CA LEU A 15 17.49 15.56 13.25
C LEU A 15 17.01 14.14 13.62
N LEU A 16 17.17 13.23 12.68
CA LEU A 16 16.77 11.83 12.85
C LEU A 16 17.99 10.92 12.94
N GLU A 17 17.79 9.75 13.53
CA GLU A 17 18.74 8.64 13.47
C GLU A 17 19.03 8.29 12.00
N ASP A 18 20.31 8.09 11.68
CA ASP A 18 20.71 7.58 10.37
C ASP A 18 20.53 6.06 10.33
N LEU A 19 19.55 5.62 9.56
CA LEU A 19 19.24 4.20 9.33
C LEU A 19 19.95 3.64 8.09
N GLY A 20 20.82 4.41 7.45
CA GLY A 20 21.44 4.07 6.17
C GLY A 20 20.52 4.32 4.98
N SER A 21 20.87 3.75 3.84
CA SER A 21 20.17 3.99 2.58
C SER A 21 19.61 2.71 1.92
N THR A 22 19.72 1.57 2.60
CA THR A 22 19.23 0.30 2.07
C THR A 22 17.73 0.19 2.35
N ASP A 23 16.93 0.21 1.30
CA ASP A 23 15.50 -0.02 1.36
C ASP A 23 15.14 -1.47 0.99
N LEU A 24 13.92 -1.88 1.31
CA LEU A 24 13.41 -3.22 1.04
C LEU A 24 13.34 -3.51 -0.47
N TRP A 25 13.08 -2.48 -1.29
CA TRP A 25 13.11 -2.61 -2.75
C TRP A 25 14.50 -3.01 -3.26
N SER A 26 15.55 -2.33 -2.79
CA SER A 26 16.94 -2.62 -3.17
C SER A 26 17.33 -4.05 -2.78
N LEU A 27 16.96 -4.50 -1.58
CA LEU A 27 17.20 -5.88 -1.14
C LEU A 27 16.46 -6.89 -2.01
N ALA A 28 15.23 -6.59 -2.43
CA ALA A 28 14.43 -7.46 -3.28
C ALA A 28 14.97 -7.61 -4.72
N GLN A 29 15.98 -6.83 -5.13
CA GLN A 29 16.67 -7.02 -6.41
C GLN A 29 17.66 -8.21 -6.37
N ALA A 30 18.05 -8.69 -5.19
CA ALA A 30 18.93 -9.86 -5.06
C ALA A 30 18.24 -11.15 -5.56
N PRO A 31 19.01 -12.18 -6.01
CA PRO A 31 18.42 -13.46 -6.41
C PRO A 31 17.61 -14.13 -5.32
N ALA A 32 18.11 -14.16 -4.08
CA ALA A 32 17.36 -14.64 -2.92
C ALA A 32 16.36 -13.58 -2.46
N PHE A 33 15.12 -13.99 -2.18
CA PHE A 33 14.12 -13.10 -1.63
C PHE A 33 14.47 -12.78 -0.16
N PRO A 34 14.48 -11.51 0.25
CA PRO A 34 14.89 -11.09 1.60
C PRO A 34 13.74 -11.28 2.60
N TRP A 35 13.29 -12.52 2.78
CA TRP A 35 12.11 -12.82 3.62
C TRP A 35 12.20 -12.28 5.05
N PRO A 36 13.33 -12.38 5.78
CA PRO A 36 13.40 -11.82 7.13
C PRO A 36 13.06 -10.33 7.18
N ALA A 37 13.54 -9.54 6.23
CA ALA A 37 13.23 -8.12 6.16
C ALA A 37 11.76 -7.85 5.80
N PHE A 38 11.15 -8.66 4.93
CA PHE A 38 9.71 -8.57 4.62
C PHE A 38 8.85 -8.93 5.83
N ALA A 39 9.19 -10.02 6.54
CA ALA A 39 8.50 -10.41 7.77
C ALA A 39 8.58 -9.30 8.82
N SER A 40 9.78 -8.76 9.06
CA SER A 40 9.97 -7.63 9.97
C SER A 40 9.13 -6.41 9.55
N ALA A 41 9.05 -6.08 8.27
CA ALA A 41 8.21 -4.97 7.78
C ALA A 41 6.72 -5.19 8.10
N LEU A 42 6.21 -6.40 7.89
CA LEU A 42 4.82 -6.76 8.22
C LEU A 42 4.55 -6.68 9.72
N GLU A 43 5.49 -7.10 10.55
CA GLU A 43 5.40 -6.97 12.02
C GLU A 43 5.37 -5.49 12.45
N GLN A 44 6.22 -4.64 11.86
CA GLN A 44 6.26 -3.21 12.17
C GLN A 44 4.95 -2.50 11.78
N VAL A 45 4.39 -2.79 10.62
CA VAL A 45 3.11 -2.18 10.23
C VAL A 45 1.95 -2.74 11.06
N ALA A 46 1.94 -4.02 11.40
CA ALA A 46 0.96 -4.60 12.32
C ALA A 46 1.04 -3.96 13.71
N ARG A 47 2.24 -3.64 14.19
CA ARG A 47 2.44 -2.88 15.41
C ARG A 47 1.85 -1.46 15.30
N LEU A 48 2.11 -0.76 14.17
CA LEU A 48 1.48 0.53 13.89
C LEU A 48 -0.06 0.44 13.95
N HIS A 49 -0.64 -0.61 13.38
CA HIS A 49 -2.08 -0.81 13.40
C HIS A 49 -2.63 -1.01 14.83
N ARG A 50 -1.92 -1.74 15.69
CA ARG A 50 -2.35 -2.00 17.08
C ARG A 50 -2.13 -0.81 18.00
N GLU A 51 -0.94 -0.21 17.96
CA GLU A 51 -0.50 0.84 18.90
C GLU A 51 -0.82 2.25 18.39
N GLY A 52 -0.87 2.42 17.07
CA GLY A 52 -1.05 3.70 16.39
C GLY A 52 -2.29 4.50 16.82
N PRO A 53 -3.48 3.89 16.95
CA PRO A 53 -4.67 4.64 17.38
C PRO A 53 -4.49 5.36 18.72
N ALA A 54 -3.87 4.71 19.71
CA ALA A 54 -3.58 5.33 21.00
C ALA A 54 -2.40 6.32 20.92
N ALA A 55 -1.35 5.97 20.16
CA ALA A 55 -0.17 6.81 20.01
C ALA A 55 -0.42 8.11 19.23
N THR A 56 -1.46 8.13 18.39
CA THR A 56 -1.83 9.29 17.57
C THR A 56 -3.06 10.04 18.08
N GLU A 57 -3.56 9.69 19.26
CA GLU A 57 -4.70 10.38 19.87
C GLU A 57 -4.41 11.87 20.06
N GLY A 58 -5.27 12.72 19.52
CA GLY A 58 -5.12 14.18 19.59
C GLY A 58 -4.14 14.78 18.57
N LEU A 59 -3.44 13.97 17.78
CA LEU A 59 -2.56 14.47 16.72
C LEU A 59 -3.36 14.82 15.45
N PRO A 60 -2.96 15.86 14.70
CA PRO A 60 -3.61 16.25 13.45
C PRO A 60 -3.19 15.29 12.32
N LEU A 61 -3.79 14.11 12.26
CA LEU A 61 -3.60 13.19 11.14
C LEU A 61 -4.26 13.70 9.86
N MET A 62 -3.87 13.12 8.72
CA MET A 62 -4.59 13.32 7.45
C MET A 62 -6.03 12.82 7.55
N GLU A 63 -6.92 13.32 6.67
CA GLU A 63 -8.33 12.88 6.62
C GLU A 63 -8.44 11.35 6.56
N ALA A 64 -9.29 10.80 7.43
CA ALA A 64 -9.50 9.36 7.50
C ALA A 64 -10.05 8.78 6.19
N PHE A 65 -9.70 7.53 5.91
CA PHE A 65 -10.29 6.80 4.78
C PHE A 65 -11.79 6.60 5.01
N GLY A 66 -12.53 7.06 4.03
CA GLY A 66 -13.97 6.91 3.97
C GLY A 66 -14.43 6.78 2.53
N PRO A 67 -15.74 6.63 2.29
CA PRO A 67 -16.29 6.44 0.94
C PRO A 67 -15.86 7.51 -0.07
N LYS A 68 -15.70 8.76 0.37
CA LYS A 68 -15.27 9.88 -0.48
C LYS A 68 -13.84 9.73 -0.96
N LEU A 69 -12.90 9.31 -0.08
CA LEU A 69 -11.51 9.15 -0.43
C LEU A 69 -11.31 7.93 -1.33
N TYR A 70 -11.99 6.81 -1.05
CA TYR A 70 -11.99 5.66 -1.97
C TYR A 70 -12.58 6.02 -3.34
N GLN A 71 -13.64 6.84 -3.39
CA GLN A 71 -14.18 7.33 -4.66
C GLN A 71 -13.16 8.20 -5.40
N TRP A 72 -12.51 9.12 -4.70
CA TRP A 72 -11.49 10.00 -5.27
C TRP A 72 -10.33 9.17 -5.88
N GLU A 73 -9.85 8.12 -5.23
CA GLU A 73 -8.79 7.25 -5.76
C GLU A 73 -9.20 6.58 -7.08
N ARG A 74 -10.46 6.13 -7.18
CA ARG A 74 -11.00 5.54 -8.40
C ARG A 74 -11.14 6.56 -9.54
N ASP A 75 -11.63 7.74 -9.23
CA ASP A 75 -11.73 8.83 -10.21
C ASP A 75 -10.33 9.27 -10.66
N TYR A 76 -9.39 9.34 -9.74
CA TYR A 76 -7.99 9.63 -10.03
C TYR A 76 -7.36 8.62 -11.00
N PHE A 77 -7.65 7.32 -10.84
CA PHE A 77 -7.29 6.29 -11.81
C PHE A 77 -7.92 6.54 -13.18
N ARG A 78 -9.22 6.78 -13.22
CA ARG A 78 -9.96 7.02 -14.47
C ARG A 78 -9.41 8.21 -15.24
N GLU A 79 -9.14 9.30 -14.56
CA GLU A 79 -8.66 10.54 -15.15
C GLU A 79 -7.22 10.46 -15.67
N ASN A 80 -6.38 9.64 -15.05
CA ASN A 80 -4.94 9.65 -15.33
C ASN A 80 -4.43 8.39 -16.04
N VAL A 81 -5.20 7.31 -16.06
CA VAL A 81 -4.83 6.05 -16.74
C VAL A 81 -5.69 5.82 -17.97
N ILE A 82 -7.00 6.01 -17.85
CA ILE A 82 -7.96 5.63 -18.90
C ILE A 82 -8.10 6.73 -19.94
N GLU A 83 -7.92 7.97 -19.60
CA GLU A 83 -7.91 9.20 -20.39
C GLU A 83 -8.56 9.07 -21.80
N GLY A 84 -9.86 9.37 -21.90
CA GLY A 84 -10.59 9.36 -23.18
C GLY A 84 -10.90 7.98 -23.78
N ARG A 85 -10.46 6.88 -23.17
CA ARG A 85 -10.83 5.54 -23.58
C ARG A 85 -12.22 5.19 -23.03
N ARG A 86 -13.01 4.46 -23.83
CA ARG A 86 -14.26 3.88 -23.32
C ARG A 86 -13.92 2.79 -22.31
N PHE A 87 -14.20 3.07 -21.04
CA PHE A 87 -14.09 2.07 -19.99
C PHE A 87 -15.41 1.30 -19.88
N ASP A 88 -15.31 -0.02 -19.70
CA ASP A 88 -16.48 -0.88 -19.58
C ASP A 88 -17.32 -0.44 -18.37
N ARG A 89 -18.64 -0.23 -18.57
CA ARG A 89 -19.56 0.17 -17.48
C ARG A 89 -19.58 -0.88 -16.37
N GLY A 90 -19.38 -2.15 -16.72
CA GLY A 90 -19.27 -3.24 -15.75
C GLY A 90 -18.04 -3.08 -14.85
N ALA A 91 -16.89 -2.71 -15.40
CA ALA A 91 -15.68 -2.45 -14.62
C ALA A 91 -15.87 -1.26 -13.65
N ILE A 92 -16.57 -0.20 -14.08
CA ILE A 92 -16.92 0.93 -13.19
C ILE A 92 -17.77 0.43 -12.01
N ASN A 93 -18.81 -0.37 -12.29
CA ASN A 93 -19.67 -0.92 -11.25
C ASN A 93 -18.88 -1.82 -10.27
N GLU A 94 -17.94 -2.63 -10.79
CA GLU A 94 -17.06 -3.46 -9.95
C GLU A 94 -16.16 -2.63 -9.07
N MET A 95 -15.60 -1.51 -9.56
CA MET A 95 -14.83 -0.55 -8.75
C MET A 95 -15.68 0.07 -7.64
N ASP A 96 -16.96 0.37 -7.90
CA ASP A 96 -17.85 1.01 -6.92
C ASP A 96 -18.21 0.10 -5.73
N THR A 97 -18.02 -1.22 -5.87
CA THR A 97 -18.22 -2.17 -4.76
C THR A 97 -17.06 -2.20 -3.77
N LEU A 98 -15.83 -1.87 -4.20
CA LEU A 98 -14.62 -1.94 -3.36
C LEU A 98 -14.75 -1.13 -2.07
N ALA A 99 -15.16 0.12 -2.19
CA ALA A 99 -15.29 1.02 -1.05
C ALA A 99 -16.30 0.52 0.00
N LYS A 100 -17.37 -0.15 -0.44
CA LYS A 100 -18.40 -0.68 0.46
C LYS A 100 -17.87 -1.84 1.29
N GLU A 101 -17.02 -2.67 0.71
CA GLU A 101 -16.42 -3.82 1.37
C GLU A 101 -15.33 -3.40 2.37
N LEU A 102 -14.60 -2.32 2.08
CA LEU A 102 -13.58 -1.78 2.98
C LEU A 102 -14.13 -0.89 4.09
N ALA A 103 -15.25 -0.17 3.84
CA ALA A 103 -15.78 0.83 4.75
C ALA A 103 -16.36 0.29 6.08
N GLY A 104 -16.66 -1.00 6.17
CA GLY A 104 -17.20 -1.64 7.38
C GLY A 104 -16.15 -2.34 8.24
N ARG A 105 -14.87 -2.16 7.98
CA ARG A 105 -13.78 -2.89 8.63
C ARG A 105 -13.20 -2.13 9.80
N PRO A 106 -12.53 -2.82 10.75
CA PRO A 106 -11.85 -2.15 11.85
C PRO A 106 -10.91 -1.05 11.32
N ILE A 107 -11.04 0.12 11.90
CA ILE A 107 -10.24 1.29 11.56
C ILE A 107 -9.05 1.34 12.49
N VAL A 108 -7.87 1.42 11.90
CA VAL A 108 -6.57 1.51 12.59
C VAL A 108 -5.80 2.71 12.04
N THR A 109 -4.69 3.06 12.65
CA THR A 109 -3.75 4.01 12.05
C THR A 109 -2.94 3.30 10.99
N ILE A 110 -3.12 3.67 9.72
CA ILE A 110 -2.40 3.11 8.59
C ILE A 110 -1.27 4.03 8.12
N HIS A 111 -0.24 3.42 7.56
CA HIS A 111 0.87 4.13 6.90
C HIS A 111 0.43 4.78 5.59
N ARG A 112 -0.46 4.12 4.86
CA ARG A 112 -1.02 4.46 3.56
C ARG A 112 -0.06 4.22 2.38
N ASP A 113 1.19 4.62 2.48
CA ASP A 113 2.20 4.43 1.44
C ASP A 113 3.23 3.38 1.86
N PHE A 114 2.75 2.23 2.40
CA PHE A 114 3.54 1.09 2.82
C PHE A 114 4.01 0.28 1.63
N GLN A 115 5.03 0.79 0.95
CA GLN A 115 5.67 0.21 -0.22
C GLN A 115 7.16 -0.01 0.03
N SER A 116 7.80 -0.87 -0.74
CA SER A 116 9.17 -1.34 -0.49
C SER A 116 10.23 -0.23 -0.42
N GLN A 117 10.03 0.90 -1.10
CA GLN A 117 10.94 2.06 -1.06
C GLN A 117 10.80 2.90 0.21
N ASN A 118 9.70 2.75 0.96
CA ASN A 118 9.44 3.48 2.20
C ASN A 118 9.74 2.64 3.45
N ILE A 119 10.52 1.57 3.28
CA ILE A 119 10.92 0.65 4.34
C ILE A 119 12.43 0.52 4.27
N LEU A 120 13.14 1.18 5.19
CA LEU A 120 14.58 1.00 5.35
C LEU A 120 14.86 -0.29 6.12
N VAL A 121 15.98 -0.93 5.80
CA VAL A 121 16.38 -2.20 6.43
C VAL A 121 17.81 -2.10 6.93
N ARG A 122 18.02 -2.46 8.19
CA ARG A 122 19.31 -2.60 8.81
C ARG A 122 19.35 -3.87 9.64
N ASP A 123 20.28 -4.77 9.37
CA ASP A 123 20.43 -6.06 10.07
C ASP A 123 19.12 -6.90 10.06
N ASP A 124 18.46 -6.99 8.89
CA ASP A 124 17.16 -7.62 8.66
C ASP A 124 15.97 -7.00 9.43
N GLU A 125 16.19 -5.96 10.20
CA GLU A 125 15.12 -5.19 10.85
C GLU A 125 14.60 -4.09 9.93
N ALA A 126 13.27 -3.95 9.85
CA ALA A 126 12.57 -2.98 9.02
C ALA A 126 12.20 -1.71 9.80
N TRP A 127 12.37 -0.57 9.16
CA TRP A 127 12.09 0.76 9.69
C TRP A 127 11.19 1.53 8.73
N LEU A 128 10.01 1.92 9.19
CA LEU A 128 9.05 2.68 8.37
C LEU A 128 9.47 4.15 8.31
N ILE A 129 9.49 4.69 7.08
CA ILE A 129 9.75 6.10 6.80
C ILE A 129 8.63 6.66 5.93
N ASP A 130 8.62 7.98 5.68
CA ASP A 130 7.60 8.65 4.85
C ASP A 130 6.18 8.56 5.44
N PHE A 131 6.08 8.78 6.75
CA PHE A 131 4.86 8.58 7.54
C PHE A 131 3.95 9.82 7.63
N GLN A 132 4.22 10.91 6.90
CA GLN A 132 3.35 12.10 6.86
C GLN A 132 1.96 11.80 6.25
N GLY A 133 1.80 10.65 5.59
CA GLY A 133 0.53 10.15 5.08
C GLY A 133 -0.36 9.46 6.11
N LEU A 134 0.10 9.29 7.37
CA LEU A 134 -0.65 8.60 8.43
C LEU A 134 -2.09 9.09 8.55
N ARG A 135 -3.01 8.16 8.62
CA ARG A 135 -4.44 8.40 8.78
C ARG A 135 -5.16 7.20 9.36
N GLN A 136 -6.39 7.39 9.75
CA GLN A 136 -7.26 6.28 10.12
C GLN A 136 -7.76 5.58 8.85
N GLY A 137 -7.68 4.24 8.81
CA GLY A 137 -8.09 3.46 7.64
C GLY A 137 -8.14 1.96 7.91
N CYS A 138 -8.42 1.19 6.86
CA CYS A 138 -8.47 -0.26 6.92
C CYS A 138 -7.06 -0.86 6.88
N ALA A 139 -6.70 -1.71 7.85
CA ALA A 139 -5.39 -2.35 7.97
C ALA A 139 -4.95 -3.10 6.70
N PHE A 140 -5.88 -3.72 5.99
CA PHE A 140 -5.59 -4.44 4.75
C PHE A 140 -4.96 -3.56 3.67
N TYR A 141 -5.20 -2.24 3.71
CA TYR A 141 -4.65 -1.31 2.73
C TYR A 141 -3.11 -1.30 2.74
N ASP A 142 -2.49 -1.33 3.91
CA ASP A 142 -1.03 -1.37 4.04
C ASP A 142 -0.47 -2.74 3.64
N PHE A 143 -0.99 -3.82 4.21
CA PHE A 143 -0.52 -5.18 3.88
C PHE A 143 -0.56 -5.45 2.37
N ALA A 144 -1.67 -5.10 1.73
CA ALA A 144 -1.85 -5.24 0.29
C ALA A 144 -0.93 -4.31 -0.52
N SER A 145 -0.61 -3.12 0.01
CA SER A 145 0.31 -2.18 -0.63
C SER A 145 1.70 -2.78 -0.83
N LEU A 146 2.22 -3.49 0.17
CA LEU A 146 3.52 -4.16 0.06
C LEU A 146 3.46 -5.40 -0.85
N ALA A 147 2.46 -6.26 -0.68
CA ALA A 147 2.36 -7.50 -1.45
C ALA A 147 2.18 -7.27 -2.97
N PHE A 148 1.48 -6.20 -3.33
CA PHE A 148 1.19 -5.84 -4.72
C PHE A 148 1.98 -4.61 -5.20
N ASP A 149 3.09 -4.29 -4.53
CA ASP A 149 3.93 -3.15 -4.87
C ASP A 149 4.45 -3.24 -6.32
N PRO A 150 4.12 -2.28 -7.22
CA PRO A 150 4.57 -2.30 -8.60
C PRO A 150 6.08 -2.07 -8.80
N TYR A 151 6.80 -1.70 -7.76
CA TYR A 151 8.27 -1.63 -7.77
C TYR A 151 8.92 -3.02 -7.70
N LEU A 152 8.22 -4.01 -7.14
CA LEU A 152 8.70 -5.40 -7.01
C LEU A 152 8.43 -6.20 -8.29
N LYS A 153 9.38 -6.12 -9.25
CA LYS A 153 9.27 -6.76 -10.57
C LYS A 153 10.04 -8.08 -10.60
N ARG A 154 9.58 -9.06 -9.81
CA ARG A 154 10.21 -10.38 -9.71
C ARG A 154 9.34 -11.46 -10.36
N PRO A 155 9.95 -12.45 -11.06
CA PRO A 155 9.19 -13.55 -11.68
C PRO A 155 8.55 -14.50 -10.66
N ASP A 156 9.09 -14.57 -9.45
CA ASP A 156 8.60 -15.41 -8.34
C ASP A 156 7.65 -14.66 -7.38
N MET A 157 7.23 -13.43 -7.73
CA MET A 157 6.43 -12.57 -6.83
C MET A 157 5.08 -13.18 -6.48
N ASP A 158 4.49 -13.99 -7.35
CA ASP A 158 3.21 -14.63 -7.06
C ASP A 158 3.30 -15.65 -5.91
N LEU A 159 4.45 -16.33 -5.78
CA LEU A 159 4.71 -17.22 -4.63
C LEU A 159 4.88 -16.40 -3.34
N TRP A 160 5.66 -15.31 -3.41
CA TRP A 160 5.90 -14.47 -2.24
C TRP A 160 4.66 -13.70 -1.78
N ARG A 161 3.71 -13.40 -2.66
CA ARG A 161 2.42 -12.81 -2.27
C ARG A 161 1.63 -13.73 -1.34
N ILE A 162 1.67 -15.03 -1.56
CA ILE A 162 1.01 -16.01 -0.67
C ILE A 162 1.67 -15.99 0.72
N GLU A 163 3.00 -16.01 0.78
CA GLU A 163 3.73 -15.95 2.05
C GLU A 163 3.51 -14.62 2.78
N ILE A 164 3.49 -13.49 2.04
CA ILE A 164 3.18 -12.17 2.61
C ILE A 164 1.75 -12.12 3.16
N GLU A 165 0.78 -12.68 2.44
CA GLU A 165 -0.63 -12.71 2.86
C GLU A 165 -0.79 -13.56 4.12
N ASP A 166 -0.21 -14.76 4.15
CA ASP A 166 -0.29 -15.66 5.30
C ASP A 166 0.37 -15.03 6.54
N HIS A 167 1.55 -14.45 6.39
CA HIS A 167 2.22 -13.76 7.50
C HIS A 167 1.45 -12.51 7.95
N ALA A 168 0.90 -11.71 7.02
CA ALA A 168 0.05 -10.57 7.36
C ALA A 168 -1.18 -10.98 8.18
N ARG A 169 -1.80 -12.12 7.83
CA ARG A 169 -2.92 -12.69 8.59
C ARG A 169 -2.50 -13.07 10.01
N GLU A 170 -1.33 -13.68 10.17
CA GLU A 170 -0.77 -14.07 11.46
C GLU A 170 -0.49 -12.84 12.34
N VAL A 171 0.31 -11.88 11.85
CA VAL A 171 0.74 -10.71 12.64
C VAL A 171 -0.38 -9.70 12.90
N SER A 172 -1.43 -9.69 12.08
CA SER A 172 -2.63 -8.87 12.31
C SER A 172 -3.54 -9.40 13.42
N GLU A 173 -3.26 -10.61 13.92
CA GLU A 173 -4.10 -11.31 14.91
C GLU A 173 -5.58 -11.44 14.45
N TRP A 174 -5.77 -11.67 13.15
CA TRP A 174 -7.09 -11.76 12.54
C TRP A 174 -7.98 -12.81 13.23
N LYS A 175 -9.24 -12.43 13.53
CA LYS A 175 -10.20 -13.30 14.24
C LYS A 175 -11.27 -13.88 13.31
N GLY A 176 -11.33 -13.45 12.04
CA GLY A 176 -12.24 -14.00 11.04
C GLY A 176 -11.71 -15.27 10.39
N SER A 177 -12.38 -15.76 9.36
CA SER A 177 -11.90 -16.90 8.57
C SER A 177 -10.70 -16.50 7.68
N ALA A 178 -9.91 -17.50 7.25
CA ALA A 178 -8.84 -17.30 6.27
C ALA A 178 -9.40 -16.78 4.95
N ASP A 179 -10.51 -17.35 4.48
CA ASP A 179 -11.15 -16.92 3.22
C ASP A 179 -11.61 -15.47 3.26
N GLU A 180 -12.13 -15.00 4.40
CA GLU A 180 -12.51 -13.60 4.57
C GLU A 180 -11.27 -12.69 4.57
N PHE A 181 -10.18 -13.11 5.21
CA PHE A 181 -8.91 -12.37 5.18
C PHE A 181 -8.42 -12.22 3.74
N THR A 182 -8.27 -13.34 3.04
CA THR A 182 -7.84 -13.40 1.63
C THR A 182 -8.69 -12.50 0.75
N HIS A 183 -10.02 -12.59 0.87
CA HIS A 183 -10.92 -11.74 0.09
C HIS A 183 -10.68 -10.25 0.33
N LEU A 184 -10.63 -9.83 1.59
CA LEU A 184 -10.42 -8.42 1.96
C LEU A 184 -9.04 -7.90 1.59
N PHE A 185 -8.02 -8.74 1.72
CA PHE A 185 -6.66 -8.44 1.29
C PHE A 185 -6.61 -8.11 -0.20
N HIS A 186 -7.25 -8.91 -1.05
CA HIS A 186 -7.30 -8.65 -2.48
C HIS A 186 -8.24 -7.49 -2.87
N VAL A 187 -9.31 -7.25 -2.11
CA VAL A 187 -10.16 -6.05 -2.27
C VAL A 187 -9.33 -4.79 -1.99
N ALA A 188 -8.55 -4.79 -0.91
CA ALA A 188 -7.67 -3.67 -0.56
C ALA A 188 -6.55 -3.49 -1.60
N ALA A 189 -5.95 -4.59 -2.08
CA ALA A 189 -4.96 -4.56 -3.16
C ALA A 189 -5.53 -3.91 -4.42
N THR A 190 -6.73 -4.30 -4.82
CA THR A 190 -7.41 -3.72 -5.99
C THR A 190 -7.60 -2.21 -5.81
N GLN A 191 -8.13 -1.76 -4.67
CA GLN A 191 -8.34 -0.34 -4.39
C GLN A 191 -7.01 0.44 -4.36
N ARG A 192 -5.98 -0.09 -3.70
CA ARG A 192 -4.66 0.55 -3.61
C ARG A 192 -3.98 0.66 -4.98
N LEU A 193 -4.11 -0.36 -5.81
CA LEU A 193 -3.53 -0.35 -7.16
C LEU A 193 -4.22 0.64 -8.10
N LEU A 194 -5.52 0.87 -7.96
CA LEU A 194 -6.19 1.97 -8.65
C LEU A 194 -5.54 3.31 -8.30
N GLN A 195 -5.31 3.57 -7.01
CA GLN A 195 -4.64 4.79 -6.56
C GLN A 195 -3.21 4.89 -7.09
N ALA A 196 -2.41 3.83 -6.97
CA ALA A 196 -1.01 3.83 -7.40
C ALA A 196 -0.87 4.05 -8.91
N CYS A 197 -1.66 3.34 -9.73
CA CYS A 197 -1.67 3.53 -11.17
C CYS A 197 -2.14 4.95 -11.56
N GLY A 198 -3.14 5.49 -10.86
CA GLY A 198 -3.57 6.87 -11.03
C GLY A 198 -2.44 7.86 -10.76
N ALA A 199 -1.67 7.65 -9.69
CA ALA A 199 -0.51 8.47 -9.34
C ALA A 199 0.60 8.39 -10.42
N TYR A 200 0.92 7.19 -10.89
CA TYR A 200 1.91 7.03 -11.96
C TYR A 200 1.48 7.73 -13.25
N GLY A 201 0.20 7.61 -13.62
CA GLY A 201 -0.34 8.33 -14.77
C GLY A 201 -0.26 9.85 -14.61
N PHE A 202 -0.65 10.38 -13.46
CA PHE A 202 -0.60 11.81 -13.15
C PHE A 202 0.82 12.35 -13.12
N LEU A 203 1.71 11.74 -12.34
CA LEU A 203 3.09 12.19 -12.20
C LEU A 203 3.83 12.12 -13.54
N GLY A 204 3.66 11.03 -14.28
CA GLY A 204 4.35 10.82 -15.53
C GLY A 204 3.86 11.70 -16.67
N ARG A 205 2.55 11.93 -16.80
CA ARG A 205 1.97 12.66 -17.93
C ARG A 205 1.75 14.14 -17.64
N LYS A 206 1.28 14.47 -16.42
CA LYS A 206 0.89 15.86 -16.09
C LYS A 206 1.94 16.62 -15.29
N GLN A 207 2.82 15.92 -14.56
CA GLN A 207 3.89 16.53 -13.76
C GLN A 207 5.28 16.43 -14.40
N GLY A 208 5.39 15.89 -15.62
CA GLY A 208 6.64 15.83 -16.36
C GLY A 208 7.68 14.87 -15.76
N ARG A 209 7.23 13.82 -15.04
CA ARG A 209 8.07 12.80 -14.43
C ARG A 209 7.87 11.43 -15.11
N PRO A 210 8.41 11.25 -16.33
CA PRO A 210 8.16 10.06 -17.16
C PRO A 210 8.68 8.75 -16.53
N ASP A 211 9.61 8.83 -15.59
CA ASP A 211 10.11 7.70 -14.79
C ASP A 211 8.98 6.94 -14.11
N PHE A 212 7.92 7.62 -13.64
CA PHE A 212 6.76 6.96 -13.03
C PHE A 212 5.95 6.11 -14.02
N LEU A 213 5.95 6.45 -15.31
CA LEU A 213 5.25 5.65 -16.32
C LEU A 213 5.86 4.24 -16.48
N ALA A 214 7.13 4.05 -16.13
CA ALA A 214 7.77 2.74 -16.17
C ALA A 214 7.18 1.72 -15.18
N HIS A 215 6.46 2.19 -14.14
CA HIS A 215 5.81 1.33 -13.15
C HIS A 215 4.34 1.02 -13.51
N LEU A 216 3.74 1.78 -14.44
CA LEU A 216 2.33 1.62 -14.80
C LEU A 216 2.01 0.25 -15.39
N PRO A 217 2.81 -0.36 -16.30
CA PRO A 217 2.52 -1.70 -16.82
C PRO A 217 2.46 -2.77 -15.71
N GLN A 218 3.42 -2.74 -14.76
CA GLN A 218 3.41 -3.67 -13.63
C GLN A 218 2.23 -3.41 -12.70
N GLY A 219 1.92 -2.14 -12.44
CA GLY A 219 0.76 -1.77 -11.63
C GLY A 219 -0.55 -2.29 -12.22
N LEU A 220 -0.74 -2.17 -13.54
CA LEU A 220 -1.92 -2.69 -14.23
C LEU A 220 -1.97 -4.23 -14.24
N ALA A 221 -0.84 -4.90 -14.42
CA ALA A 221 -0.76 -6.35 -14.31
C ALA A 221 -1.14 -6.85 -12.91
N ASN A 222 -0.60 -6.20 -11.87
CA ASN A 222 -0.95 -6.50 -10.48
C ASN A 222 -2.44 -6.23 -10.20
N LEU A 223 -3.00 -5.15 -10.76
CA LEU A 223 -4.42 -4.81 -10.65
C LEU A 223 -5.31 -5.90 -11.25
N ALA A 224 -4.96 -6.40 -12.44
CA ALA A 224 -5.70 -7.48 -13.09
C ALA A 224 -5.70 -8.76 -12.23
N VAL A 225 -4.54 -9.11 -11.64
CA VAL A 225 -4.43 -10.26 -10.73
C VAL A 225 -5.32 -10.06 -9.50
N ALA A 226 -5.17 -8.95 -8.78
CA ALA A 226 -5.93 -8.67 -7.55
C ALA A 226 -7.44 -8.64 -7.83
N ALA A 227 -7.88 -7.97 -8.89
CA ALA A 227 -9.28 -7.89 -9.29
C ALA A 227 -9.86 -9.29 -9.65
N SER A 228 -9.09 -10.11 -10.35
CA SER A 228 -9.49 -11.49 -10.69
C SER A 228 -9.75 -12.33 -9.44
N LEU A 229 -8.87 -12.25 -8.45
CA LEU A 229 -8.97 -12.99 -7.17
C LEU A 229 -10.20 -12.58 -6.33
N THR A 230 -10.75 -11.38 -6.57
CA THR A 230 -12.02 -10.93 -5.96
C THR A 230 -13.26 -11.18 -6.82
N GLY A 231 -13.11 -11.87 -7.95
CA GLY A 231 -14.20 -12.12 -8.90
C GLY A 231 -14.59 -10.94 -9.79
N ARG A 232 -13.82 -9.84 -9.79
CA ARG A 232 -14.07 -8.62 -10.60
C ARG A 232 -13.50 -8.77 -12.00
N ARG A 233 -14.14 -9.62 -12.79
CA ARG A 233 -13.65 -10.04 -14.11
C ARG A 233 -13.61 -8.91 -15.14
N LYS A 234 -14.47 -7.91 -15.04
CA LYS A 234 -14.50 -6.76 -15.94
C LYS A 234 -13.37 -5.78 -15.67
N LEU A 235 -13.01 -5.62 -14.42
CA LEU A 235 -11.88 -4.80 -14.01
C LEU A 235 -10.54 -5.50 -14.28
N ALA A 236 -10.52 -6.83 -14.26
CA ALA A 236 -9.35 -7.65 -14.55
C ALA A 236 -9.02 -7.76 -16.05
N ALA A 237 -9.98 -7.48 -16.93
CA ALA A 237 -9.85 -7.57 -18.41
C ALA A 237 -9.28 -6.29 -19.02
#